data_50c2e2d7463d5d863f0cbfd820215134
#
_entry.id   50c2e2d7463d5d863f0cbfd820215134
#
_cell.length_a   1.000
_cell.length_b   1.000
_cell.length_c   1.000
_cell.angle_alpha   90.00
_cell.angle_beta   90.00
_cell.angle_gamma   90.00
#
_symmetry.space_group_name_H-M   'P 1'
#
loop_
_entity.id
_entity.type
_entity.pdbx_description
1 polymer ?
#
loop_
_entity_poly.entity_id
_entity_poly.type
_entity_poly.pdbx_seq_one_letter_code
_entity_poly.pdbx_strand_id
1 'polypeptide(L)'
;MLFFNANFICYYFYPTKKREESKFESGVRFRGERINQTLEELKELKEVTDANNIELIVFVNPIHLLTYRATNLDEFDEFKRKLADITSYYDFSGVNDITTNNYYYYETSHYRPMVGDMIIHRIFNEPKDSSSTFGHWVTKDNVDEHIKKINQDLENQ
;
A
#
# COMPACT_ATOMS: atom_id res chain seq x y z
N MET A 1 -17.37 6.62 8.16
CA MET A 1 -16.36 5.92 7.36
C MET A 1 -15.00 6.46 7.73
N LEU A 2 -14.05 5.60 7.98
CA LEU A 2 -12.69 5.95 8.42
C LEU A 2 -11.67 5.27 7.50
N PHE A 3 -10.67 6.02 7.05
CA PHE A 3 -9.59 5.48 6.22
C PHE A 3 -8.37 5.22 7.09
N PHE A 4 -7.85 4.01 7.04
CA PHE A 4 -6.58 3.65 7.65
C PHE A 4 -5.58 3.29 6.57
N ASN A 5 -4.48 4.03 6.53
CA ASN A 5 -3.36 3.74 5.67
C ASN A 5 -2.29 3.00 6.47
N ALA A 6 -2.09 1.74 6.16
CA ALA A 6 -1.17 0.85 6.85
C ALA A 6 0.33 1.17 6.64
N ASN A 7 0.65 2.09 5.74
CA ASN A 7 2.02 2.56 5.53
C ASN A 7 2.25 3.88 6.25
N PHE A 8 3.35 4.01 6.98
CA PHE A 8 3.75 5.25 7.64
C PHE A 8 3.83 6.40 6.64
N ILE A 9 2.91 7.36 6.75
CA ILE A 9 2.94 8.58 5.96
C ILE A 9 3.76 9.61 6.71
N CYS A 10 4.86 10.04 6.08
CA CYS A 10 5.40 11.36 6.33
C CYS A 10 4.56 12.35 5.50
N TYR A 11 3.71 13.14 6.16
CA TYR A 11 3.04 14.27 5.51
C TYR A 11 4.08 15.37 5.25
N TYR A 12 4.57 15.45 4.02
CA TYR A 12 5.27 16.62 3.53
C TYR A 12 4.50 17.23 2.37
N PHE A 13 4.02 18.44 2.54
CA PHE A 13 3.51 19.28 1.48
C PHE A 13 4.71 19.73 0.62
N TYR A 14 4.89 19.10 -0.55
CA TYR A 14 5.85 19.57 -1.53
C TYR A 14 5.16 20.49 -2.55
N PRO A 15 5.67 21.74 -2.73
CA PRO A 15 5.24 22.57 -3.85
C PRO A 15 5.64 21.90 -5.17
N THR A 16 4.85 22.14 -6.21
CA THR A 16 5.04 21.65 -7.58
C THR A 16 6.40 22.04 -8.14
N LYS A 17 7.47 21.30 -7.79
CA LYS A 17 8.79 21.45 -8.40
C LYS A 17 8.94 20.53 -9.61
N LYS A 18 9.65 21.03 -10.65
CA LYS A 18 10.07 20.23 -11.81
C LYS A 18 10.69 18.91 -11.37
N ARG A 19 10.34 17.86 -12.12
CA ARG A 19 10.86 16.52 -12.01
C ARG A 19 12.39 16.51 -12.08
N GLU A 20 13.06 16.15 -10.99
CA GLU A 20 14.50 15.89 -10.96
C GLU A 20 14.68 14.37 -11.08
N GLU A 21 15.28 13.91 -12.17
CA GLU A 21 15.51 12.46 -12.45
C GLU A 21 16.34 11.78 -11.37
N SER A 22 17.27 12.51 -10.72
CA SER A 22 18.08 12.05 -9.59
C SER A 22 17.29 11.52 -8.39
N LYS A 23 16.01 11.85 -8.27
CA LYS A 23 15.13 11.38 -7.18
C LYS A 23 14.66 9.93 -7.34
N PHE A 24 14.98 9.30 -8.47
CA PHE A 24 14.61 7.92 -8.78
C PHE A 24 15.84 7.00 -8.94
N GLU A 25 17.00 7.39 -8.42
CA GLU A 25 18.21 6.57 -8.49
C GLU A 25 18.25 5.46 -7.45
N SER A 26 17.53 5.64 -6.31
CA SER A 26 17.48 4.64 -5.24
C SER A 26 16.13 4.65 -4.52
N GLY A 27 15.72 3.49 -4.01
CA GLY A 27 14.56 3.35 -3.15
C GLY A 27 14.83 3.81 -1.71
N VAL A 28 13.80 4.28 -1.03
CA VAL A 28 13.84 4.57 0.41
C VAL A 28 13.65 3.26 1.16
N ARG A 29 14.53 2.96 2.12
CA ARG A 29 14.40 1.76 2.95
C ARG A 29 13.49 2.06 4.14
N PHE A 30 12.33 1.40 4.19
CA PHE A 30 11.48 1.42 5.37
C PHE A 30 12.05 0.49 6.45
N ARG A 31 11.93 0.94 7.72
CA ARG A 31 12.33 0.15 8.88
C ARG A 31 11.11 -0.54 9.48
N GLY A 32 11.19 -1.86 9.65
CA GLY A 32 10.11 -2.68 10.22
C GLY A 32 9.88 -2.54 11.73
N GLU A 33 10.65 -1.68 12.43
CA GLU A 33 10.67 -1.55 13.89
C GLU A 33 9.30 -1.27 14.54
N ARG A 34 8.33 -0.72 13.76
CA ARG A 34 7.00 -0.36 14.26
C ARG A 34 5.86 -1.24 13.74
N ILE A 35 6.15 -2.29 12.98
CA ILE A 35 5.10 -3.14 12.37
C ILE A 35 4.14 -3.68 13.43
N ASN A 36 4.66 -4.31 14.49
CA ASN A 36 3.81 -4.89 15.52
C ASN A 36 2.98 -3.83 16.25
N GLN A 37 3.56 -2.67 16.57
CA GLN A 37 2.83 -1.57 17.19
C GLN A 37 1.70 -1.07 16.28
N THR A 38 1.96 -0.89 14.99
CA THR A 38 0.94 -0.46 14.02
C THR A 38 -0.20 -1.46 13.90
N LEU A 39 0.09 -2.76 13.96
CA LEU A 39 -0.95 -3.81 13.92
C LEU A 39 -1.80 -3.82 15.21
N GLU A 40 -1.20 -3.59 16.38
CA GLU A 40 -1.96 -3.45 17.63
C GLU A 40 -2.85 -2.20 17.61
N GLU A 41 -2.31 -1.05 17.20
CA GLU A 41 -3.09 0.19 17.02
C GLU A 41 -4.27 0.00 16.03
N LEU A 42 -4.06 -0.79 14.96
CA LEU A 42 -5.13 -1.12 14.02
C LEU A 42 -6.21 -2.01 14.65
N LYS A 43 -5.85 -2.99 15.47
CA LYS A 43 -6.82 -3.83 16.20
C LYS A 43 -7.70 -2.98 17.11
N GLU A 44 -7.08 -2.10 17.92
CA GLU A 44 -7.81 -1.18 18.78
C GLU A 44 -8.75 -0.27 17.97
N LEU A 45 -8.28 0.28 16.83
CA LEU A 45 -9.10 1.09 15.96
C LEU A 45 -10.29 0.30 15.39
N LYS A 46 -10.05 -0.96 14.98
CA LYS A 46 -11.11 -1.83 14.46
C LYS A 46 -12.16 -2.13 15.53
N GLU A 47 -11.77 -2.41 16.75
CA GLU A 47 -12.71 -2.63 17.88
C GLU A 47 -13.59 -1.39 18.10
N VAL A 48 -13.00 -0.19 18.09
CA VAL A 48 -13.74 1.06 18.25
C VAL A 48 -14.71 1.31 17.08
N THR A 49 -14.26 1.07 15.85
CA THR A 49 -15.12 1.28 14.66
C THR A 49 -16.26 0.27 14.62
N ASP A 50 -16.02 -1.00 14.93
CA ASP A 50 -17.03 -2.06 14.97
C ASP A 50 -18.08 -1.74 16.06
N ALA A 51 -17.65 -1.33 17.27
CA ALA A 51 -18.54 -0.97 18.37
C ALA A 51 -19.46 0.22 18.07
N ASN A 52 -19.05 1.10 17.13
CA ASN A 52 -19.80 2.29 16.74
C ASN A 52 -20.47 2.17 15.36
N ASN A 53 -20.47 0.99 14.73
CA ASN A 53 -20.99 0.76 13.37
C ASN A 53 -20.36 1.71 12.33
N ILE A 54 -19.05 1.97 12.44
CA ILE A 54 -18.28 2.77 11.49
C ILE A 54 -17.58 1.83 10.51
N GLU A 55 -17.79 2.03 9.22
CA GLU A 55 -17.04 1.29 8.20
C GLU A 55 -15.55 1.72 8.20
N LEU A 56 -14.67 0.76 8.46
CA LEU A 56 -13.21 0.95 8.38
C LEU A 56 -12.69 0.41 7.05
N ILE A 57 -12.10 1.28 6.24
CA ILE A 57 -11.42 0.92 4.99
C ILE A 57 -9.92 0.97 5.21
N VAL A 58 -9.27 -0.18 5.02
CA VAL A 58 -7.82 -0.33 5.16
C VAL A 58 -7.19 -0.54 3.79
N PHE A 59 -6.05 0.09 3.55
CA PHE A 59 -5.29 -0.12 2.33
C PHE A 59 -3.78 0.02 2.53
N VAL A 60 -3.01 -0.70 1.71
CA VAL A 60 -1.56 -0.59 1.58
C VAL A 60 -1.25 0.34 0.41
N ASN A 61 -0.43 1.35 0.64
CA ASN A 61 -0.09 2.37 -0.36
C ASN A 61 0.66 1.81 -1.59
N PRO A 62 0.46 2.43 -2.76
CA PRO A 62 1.30 2.18 -3.93
C PRO A 62 2.67 2.87 -3.73
N ILE A 63 3.61 2.19 -3.11
CA ILE A 63 5.00 2.67 -3.05
C ILE A 63 5.71 2.38 -4.36
N HIS A 64 6.58 3.28 -4.81
CA HIS A 64 7.34 3.10 -6.03
C HIS A 64 8.18 1.81 -5.99
N LEU A 65 8.30 1.10 -7.11
CA LEU A 65 8.94 -0.21 -7.17
C LEU A 65 10.38 -0.21 -6.62
N LEU A 66 11.15 0.86 -6.82
CA LEU A 66 12.49 0.99 -6.25
C LEU A 66 12.48 0.97 -4.71
N THR A 67 11.53 1.66 -4.10
CA THR A 67 11.35 1.64 -2.64
C THR A 67 10.84 0.29 -2.15
N TYR A 68 9.90 -0.32 -2.90
CA TYR A 68 9.41 -1.67 -2.59
C TYR A 68 10.56 -2.68 -2.54
N ARG A 69 11.43 -2.70 -3.55
CA ARG A 69 12.61 -3.57 -3.61
C ARG A 69 13.68 -3.29 -2.56
N ALA A 70 13.77 -2.04 -2.07
CA ALA A 70 14.71 -1.67 -1.01
C ALA A 70 14.21 -2.08 0.40
N THR A 71 12.93 -2.44 0.51
CA THR A 71 12.30 -2.92 1.76
C THR A 71 12.73 -4.37 2.04
N ASN A 72 12.72 -4.77 3.33
CA ASN A 72 12.82 -6.18 3.67
C ASN A 72 11.52 -6.89 3.25
N LEU A 73 11.57 -7.64 2.15
CA LEU A 73 10.39 -8.26 1.55
C LEU A 73 9.77 -9.31 2.46
N ASP A 74 10.57 -10.11 3.19
CA ASP A 74 10.06 -11.12 4.11
C ASP A 74 9.25 -10.49 5.26
N GLU A 75 9.77 -9.39 5.84
CA GLU A 75 9.05 -8.64 6.88
C GLU A 75 7.77 -7.98 6.34
N PHE A 76 7.79 -7.52 5.09
CA PHE A 76 6.63 -6.89 4.48
C PHE A 76 5.55 -7.92 4.11
N ASP A 77 5.95 -9.09 3.65
CA ASP A 77 5.05 -10.21 3.40
C ASP A 77 4.41 -10.72 4.70
N GLU A 78 5.20 -10.84 5.78
CA GLU A 78 4.67 -11.17 7.10
C GLU A 78 3.69 -10.10 7.62
N PHE A 79 3.99 -8.82 7.41
CA PHE A 79 3.08 -7.73 7.73
C PHE A 79 1.75 -7.87 6.99
N LYS A 80 1.75 -8.16 5.68
CA LYS A 80 0.54 -8.35 4.88
C LYS A 80 -0.32 -9.51 5.39
N ARG A 81 0.31 -10.64 5.80
CA ARG A 81 -0.40 -11.77 6.40
C ARG A 81 -1.06 -11.38 7.72
N LYS A 82 -0.30 -10.77 8.62
CA LYS A 82 -0.82 -10.29 9.92
C LYS A 82 -1.94 -9.26 9.75
N LEU A 83 -1.84 -8.39 8.74
CA LEU A 83 -2.88 -7.43 8.40
C LEU A 83 -4.16 -8.15 7.96
N ALA A 84 -4.03 -9.18 7.10
CA ALA A 84 -5.16 -9.99 6.64
C ALA A 84 -5.84 -10.78 7.77
N ASP A 85 -5.12 -11.13 8.84
CA ASP A 85 -5.68 -11.75 10.05
C ASP A 85 -6.56 -10.78 10.87
N ILE A 86 -6.30 -9.47 10.77
CA ILE A 86 -7.07 -8.44 11.49
C ILE A 86 -8.28 -7.99 10.67
N THR A 87 -8.07 -7.69 9.40
CA THR A 87 -9.11 -7.18 8.50
C THR A 87 -8.73 -7.37 7.03
N SER A 88 -9.72 -7.47 6.16
CA SER A 88 -9.48 -7.39 4.72
C SER A 88 -9.07 -5.97 4.31
N TYR A 89 -8.26 -5.85 3.26
CA TYR A 89 -7.71 -4.56 2.82
C TYR A 89 -7.50 -4.51 1.31
N TYR A 90 -7.33 -3.29 0.78
CA TYR A 90 -6.85 -3.10 -0.59
C TYR A 90 -5.32 -3.02 -0.60
N ASP A 91 -4.67 -3.82 -1.45
CA ASP A 91 -3.22 -3.72 -1.67
C ASP A 91 -2.93 -3.04 -3.01
N PHE A 92 -2.40 -1.82 -2.95
CA PHE A 92 -1.97 -1.06 -4.12
C PHE A 92 -0.47 -1.19 -4.39
N SER A 93 0.25 -1.95 -3.56
CA SER A 93 1.70 -2.15 -3.66
C SER A 93 2.07 -3.23 -4.68
N GLY A 94 3.38 -3.49 -4.82
CA GLY A 94 3.91 -4.50 -5.74
C GLY A 94 4.10 -3.96 -7.16
N VAL A 95 4.11 -4.86 -8.16
CA VAL A 95 4.39 -4.53 -9.57
C VAL A 95 3.09 -4.21 -10.29
N ASN A 96 2.92 -2.97 -10.72
CA ASN A 96 1.81 -2.52 -11.56
C ASN A 96 2.20 -1.27 -12.35
N ASP A 97 1.35 -0.84 -13.30
CA ASP A 97 1.62 0.30 -14.18
C ASP A 97 1.85 1.63 -13.43
N ILE A 98 1.34 1.75 -12.21
CA ILE A 98 1.53 2.93 -11.37
C ILE A 98 2.87 2.87 -10.66
N THR A 99 3.14 1.78 -9.93
CA THR A 99 4.32 1.64 -9.08
C THR A 99 5.64 1.56 -9.85
N THR A 100 5.59 1.18 -11.12
CA THR A 100 6.74 1.10 -12.04
C THR A 100 7.03 2.38 -12.80
N ASN A 101 6.17 3.41 -12.71
CA ASN A 101 6.25 4.59 -13.55
C ASN A 101 6.49 5.87 -12.74
N ASN A 102 7.67 6.48 -12.93
CA ASN A 102 8.09 7.72 -12.29
C ASN A 102 7.10 8.90 -12.50
N TYR A 103 6.26 8.85 -13.55
CA TYR A 103 5.27 9.91 -13.81
C TYR A 103 4.30 10.11 -12.66
N TYR A 104 3.95 9.04 -11.95
CA TYR A 104 2.98 9.05 -10.85
C TYR A 104 3.56 9.49 -9.50
N TYR A 105 4.87 9.76 -9.45
CA TYR A 105 5.56 10.07 -8.19
C TYR A 105 6.28 11.42 -8.24
N TYR A 106 6.51 11.98 -7.07
CA TYR A 106 7.44 13.10 -6.86
C TYR A 106 8.87 12.57 -6.66
N GLU A 107 9.00 11.46 -5.96
CA GLU A 107 10.19 10.64 -5.73
C GLU A 107 9.73 9.24 -5.27
N THR A 108 10.65 8.34 -4.94
CA THR A 108 10.34 6.91 -4.76
C THR A 108 9.46 6.55 -3.55
N SER A 109 9.10 7.50 -2.68
CA SER A 109 8.23 7.27 -1.51
C SER A 109 6.90 8.05 -1.53
N HIS A 110 6.76 9.08 -2.38
CA HIS A 110 5.58 9.93 -2.41
C HIS A 110 4.95 10.01 -3.80
N TYR A 111 3.73 9.47 -3.93
CA TYR A 111 2.95 9.58 -5.16
C TYR A 111 2.26 10.96 -5.30
N ARG A 112 1.89 11.27 -6.53
CA ARG A 112 1.17 12.51 -6.88
C ARG A 112 -0.33 12.39 -6.56
N PRO A 113 -1.04 13.53 -6.37
CA PRO A 113 -2.48 13.54 -6.04
C PRO A 113 -3.35 12.70 -6.98
N MET A 114 -3.03 12.66 -8.28
CA MET A 114 -3.76 11.86 -9.26
C MET A 114 -3.80 10.37 -8.91
N VAL A 115 -2.79 9.84 -8.22
CA VAL A 115 -2.79 8.45 -7.73
C VAL A 115 -3.78 8.28 -6.57
N GLY A 116 -3.92 9.31 -5.73
CA GLY A 116 -4.96 9.35 -4.71
C GLY A 116 -6.37 9.26 -5.30
N ASP A 117 -6.61 9.99 -6.40
CA ASP A 117 -7.90 9.92 -7.13
C ASP A 117 -8.14 8.51 -7.69
N MET A 118 -7.10 7.84 -8.22
CA MET A 118 -7.19 6.46 -8.69
C MET A 118 -7.48 5.47 -7.55
N ILE A 119 -6.87 5.64 -6.37
CA ILE A 119 -7.15 4.84 -5.19
C ILE A 119 -8.62 5.00 -4.77
N ILE A 120 -9.10 6.24 -4.67
CA ILE A 120 -10.50 6.54 -4.33
C ILE A 120 -11.44 5.91 -5.36
N HIS A 121 -11.16 6.06 -6.64
CA HIS A 121 -11.97 5.46 -7.71
C HIS A 121 -12.04 3.94 -7.56
N ARG A 122 -10.89 3.27 -7.36
CA ARG A 122 -10.82 1.81 -7.18
C ARG A 122 -11.63 1.34 -5.98
N ILE A 123 -11.56 2.05 -4.86
CA ILE A 123 -12.24 1.66 -3.62
C ILE A 123 -13.77 1.83 -3.74
N PHE A 124 -14.24 2.91 -4.36
CA PHE A 124 -15.66 3.29 -4.31
C PHE A 124 -16.45 3.00 -5.58
N ASN A 125 -15.79 2.88 -6.73
CA ASN A 125 -16.50 2.77 -8.00
C ASN A 125 -16.28 1.42 -8.71
N GLU A 126 -15.44 0.55 -8.14
CA GLU A 126 -15.18 -0.77 -8.70
C GLU A 126 -15.55 -1.89 -7.72
N PRO A 127 -16.01 -3.07 -8.20
CA PRO A 127 -16.21 -4.24 -7.36
C PRO A 127 -14.90 -4.68 -6.67
N LYS A 128 -15.01 -5.26 -5.46
CA LYS A 128 -13.84 -5.77 -4.72
C LYS A 128 -13.08 -6.85 -5.49
N ASP A 129 -13.80 -7.70 -6.20
CA ASP A 129 -13.31 -8.78 -7.05
C ASP A 129 -12.96 -8.35 -8.49
N SER A 130 -12.83 -7.05 -8.73
CA SER A 130 -12.39 -6.51 -10.01
C SER A 130 -11.06 -7.13 -10.45
N SER A 131 -10.92 -7.39 -11.76
CA SER A 131 -9.66 -7.83 -12.38
C SER A 131 -8.60 -6.71 -12.48
N SER A 132 -8.83 -5.57 -11.82
CA SER A 132 -7.89 -4.45 -11.78
C SER A 132 -6.52 -4.90 -11.30
N THR A 133 -5.46 -4.50 -12.01
CA THR A 133 -4.07 -4.72 -11.60
C THR A 133 -3.61 -3.72 -10.53
N PHE A 134 -4.43 -2.70 -10.21
CA PHE A 134 -4.17 -1.68 -9.22
C PHE A 134 -5.21 -1.74 -8.09
N GLY A 135 -4.77 -2.08 -6.89
CA GLY A 135 -5.63 -2.22 -5.70
C GLY A 135 -6.35 -3.56 -5.62
N HIS A 136 -5.60 -4.63 -5.39
CA HIS A 136 -6.16 -5.96 -5.15
C HIS A 136 -6.89 -6.00 -3.80
N TRP A 137 -8.10 -6.62 -3.77
CA TRP A 137 -8.78 -6.91 -2.53
C TRP A 137 -8.18 -8.15 -1.89
N VAL A 138 -7.55 -7.96 -0.73
CA VAL A 138 -6.84 -9.00 0.01
C VAL A 138 -7.64 -9.37 1.25
N THR A 139 -7.78 -10.68 1.44
CA THR A 139 -8.45 -11.31 2.58
C THR A 139 -7.53 -12.36 3.19
N LYS A 140 -7.90 -12.89 4.36
CA LYS A 140 -7.19 -14.01 4.98
C LYS A 140 -7.07 -15.23 4.05
N ASP A 141 -8.07 -15.47 3.19
CA ASP A 141 -8.13 -16.66 2.34
C ASP A 141 -7.24 -16.55 1.09
N ASN A 142 -6.91 -15.32 0.63
CA ASN A 142 -6.17 -15.12 -0.62
C ASN A 142 -4.79 -14.44 -0.43
N VAL A 143 -4.42 -14.06 0.78
CA VAL A 143 -3.18 -13.28 1.04
C VAL A 143 -1.91 -14.01 0.58
N ASP A 144 -1.80 -15.32 0.79
CA ASP A 144 -0.61 -16.07 0.40
C ASP A 144 -0.47 -16.19 -1.13
N GLU A 145 -1.59 -16.39 -1.85
CA GLU A 145 -1.59 -16.40 -3.31
C GLU A 145 -1.23 -15.02 -3.87
N HIS A 146 -1.79 -13.96 -3.27
CA HIS A 146 -1.48 -12.58 -3.63
C HIS A 146 0.01 -12.24 -3.44
N ILE A 147 0.60 -12.59 -2.29
CA ILE A 147 2.02 -12.41 -2.01
C ILE A 147 2.89 -13.18 -3.01
N LYS A 148 2.54 -14.44 -3.25
CA LYS A 148 3.27 -15.28 -4.22
C LYS A 148 3.27 -14.65 -5.62
N LYS A 149 2.14 -14.10 -6.05
CA LYS A 149 2.04 -13.42 -7.34
C LYS A 149 2.94 -12.18 -7.38
N ILE A 150 2.92 -11.33 -6.36
CA ILE A 150 3.80 -10.15 -6.30
C ILE A 150 5.26 -10.56 -6.40
N ASN A 151 5.69 -11.59 -5.66
CA ASN A 151 7.08 -12.04 -5.65
C ASN A 151 7.49 -12.61 -7.03
N GLN A 152 6.62 -13.33 -7.71
CA GLN A 152 6.84 -13.77 -9.10
C GLN A 152 6.96 -12.59 -10.08
N ASP A 153 6.09 -11.58 -9.95
CA ASP A 153 6.14 -10.38 -10.79
C ASP A 153 7.43 -9.56 -10.55
N LEU A 154 7.95 -9.56 -9.32
CA LEU A 154 9.24 -8.94 -8.98
C LEU A 154 10.45 -9.64 -9.61
N GLU A 155 10.41 -10.97 -9.72
CA GLU A 155 11.48 -11.76 -10.34
C GLU A 155 11.51 -11.57 -11.87
N ASN A 156 10.37 -11.28 -12.49
CA ASN A 156 10.22 -11.12 -13.94
C ASN A 156 10.52 -9.70 -14.46
N GLN A 157 10.88 -8.76 -13.59
CA GLN A 157 11.19 -7.35 -13.88
C GLN A 157 12.69 -7.07 -13.74
#